data_da76f68c06c9758964b4124f16731236
#
_entry.id   da76f68c06c9758964b4124f16731236
#
_cell.length_a   1.000
_cell.length_b   1.000
_cell.length_c   1.000
_cell.angle_alpha   90.00
_cell.angle_beta   90.00
_cell.angle_gamma   90.00
#
_symmetry.space_group_name_H-M   'P 1'
#
loop_
_entity.id
_entity.type
_entity.pdbx_description
1 polymer ?
#
loop_
_entity_poly.entity_id
_entity_poly.type
_entity_poly.pdbx_seq_one_letter_code
_entity_poly.pdbx_strand_id
1 'polypeptide(L)'
;MLSIPASRPNAYTGSPLDRASHRREDPAFIEAALADPNTVFAPVWRARNLMRGVAEGAPQAVLLTAEAAGALRMAGGPWAWLGEWEGRQVFTVDCSTADDPIPLLPAEIGSFADLRQVAGLLPPGEASVLAHARGLMHWRTKHRFCGVCGVCEPRSAGHAMTCTVCNAQHFPRTDPAVIMLVVRGDSCLLGHSQRFPNTTMYSTLAGFVEPGESLEEAVRREVQEETNIKVGQVRYHSSQPWPFPSSIMLGFHAEGLSEEITIDPEELRDARWFSRDDLRNHQQLGFSLPRVDSIARRLIEDWLAS
;
A
#
# COMPACT_ATOMS: atom_id res chain seq x y z
N MET A 1 0.16 11.55 30.70
CA MET A 1 0.56 10.35 29.93
C MET A 1 -0.48 10.16 28.84
N LEU A 2 -0.11 10.32 27.59
CA LEU A 2 -1.04 10.00 26.50
C LEU A 2 -1.23 8.48 26.49
N SER A 3 -2.44 8.01 26.76
CA SER A 3 -2.78 6.61 26.51
C SER A 3 -2.69 6.41 24.99
N ILE A 4 -1.73 5.61 24.55
CA ILE A 4 -1.69 5.15 23.15
C ILE A 4 -2.87 4.19 23.04
N PRO A 5 -3.91 4.48 22.23
CA PRO A 5 -4.97 3.52 21.99
C PRO A 5 -4.37 2.23 21.47
N ALA A 6 -4.91 1.08 21.87
CA ALA A 6 -4.50 -0.20 21.30
C ALA A 6 -4.57 -0.10 19.78
N SER A 7 -3.46 -0.33 19.11
CA SER A 7 -3.35 -0.13 17.66
C SER A 7 -4.28 -1.11 16.95
N ARG A 8 -5.42 -0.63 16.46
CA ARG A 8 -6.20 -1.40 15.50
C ARG A 8 -5.44 -1.45 14.17
N PRO A 9 -5.48 -2.56 13.45
CA PRO A 9 -4.75 -2.68 12.19
C PRO A 9 -5.28 -1.69 11.15
N ASN A 10 -4.39 -1.07 10.38
CA ASN A 10 -4.75 -0.35 9.16
C ASN A 10 -5.09 -1.33 8.04
N ALA A 11 -5.79 -0.89 7.00
CA ALA A 11 -5.98 -1.71 5.82
C ALA A 11 -4.64 -2.17 5.23
N TYR A 12 -4.63 -3.34 4.61
CA TYR A 12 -3.44 -4.03 4.08
C TYR A 12 -2.44 -4.53 5.12
N THR A 13 -2.76 -4.47 6.42
CA THR A 13 -1.95 -5.04 7.51
C THR A 13 -2.58 -6.33 8.04
N GLY A 14 -1.93 -6.97 9.01
CA GLY A 14 -2.45 -8.22 9.61
C GLY A 14 -2.29 -9.42 8.67
N SER A 15 -1.17 -9.49 7.94
CA SER A 15 -0.88 -10.60 7.02
C SER A 15 -0.93 -11.95 7.76
N PRO A 16 -1.69 -12.93 7.25
CA PRO A 16 -1.69 -14.28 7.77
C PRO A 16 -0.48 -15.11 7.31
N LEU A 17 0.34 -14.56 6.40
CA LEU A 17 1.48 -15.26 5.83
C LEU A 17 2.63 -15.37 6.83
N ASP A 18 3.09 -16.57 7.11
CA ASP A 18 4.47 -16.76 7.57
C ASP A 18 5.41 -16.54 6.36
N ARG A 19 6.14 -15.46 6.41
CA ARG A 19 7.06 -15.09 5.31
C ARG A 19 8.32 -15.93 5.28
N ALA A 20 8.65 -16.66 6.33
CA ALA A 20 9.76 -17.62 6.46
C ALA A 20 10.99 -17.27 5.59
N SER A 21 11.50 -16.06 5.75
CA SER A 21 12.49 -15.45 4.84
C SER A 21 13.75 -16.29 4.65
N HIS A 22 14.11 -17.12 5.65
CA HIS A 22 15.23 -18.04 5.61
C HIS A 22 15.08 -19.16 4.54
N ARG A 23 13.84 -19.46 4.11
CA ARG A 23 13.56 -20.47 3.06
C ARG A 23 13.65 -19.92 1.64
N ARG A 24 13.68 -18.59 1.47
CA ARG A 24 13.66 -17.93 0.15
C ARG A 24 14.87 -18.23 -0.72
N GLU A 25 16.01 -18.50 -0.09
CA GLU A 25 17.26 -18.75 -0.79
C GLU A 25 17.55 -20.25 -0.98
N ASP A 26 16.61 -21.13 -0.62
CA ASP A 26 16.71 -22.57 -0.84
C ASP A 26 15.96 -22.98 -2.12
N PRO A 27 16.67 -23.24 -3.23
CA PRO A 27 16.06 -23.62 -4.49
C PRO A 27 15.28 -24.94 -4.41
N ALA A 28 15.77 -25.91 -3.61
CA ALA A 28 15.12 -27.21 -3.47
C ALA A 28 13.76 -27.07 -2.75
N PHE A 29 13.69 -26.22 -1.72
CA PHE A 29 12.44 -25.90 -1.06
C PHE A 29 11.45 -25.23 -2.03
N ILE A 30 11.90 -24.24 -2.81
CA ILE A 30 11.03 -23.50 -3.75
C ILE A 30 10.54 -24.44 -4.86
N GLU A 31 11.37 -25.33 -5.38
CA GLU A 31 10.97 -26.32 -6.40
C GLU A 31 9.92 -27.28 -5.84
N ALA A 32 10.14 -27.83 -4.63
CA ALA A 32 9.19 -28.69 -3.95
C ALA A 32 7.85 -27.97 -3.68
N ALA A 33 7.90 -26.71 -3.22
CA ALA A 33 6.72 -25.88 -2.98
C ALA A 33 5.93 -25.60 -4.27
N LEU A 34 6.60 -25.39 -5.41
CA LEU A 34 5.95 -25.19 -6.70
C LEU A 34 5.32 -26.49 -7.26
N ALA A 35 5.83 -27.65 -6.86
CA ALA A 35 5.32 -28.96 -7.26
C ALA A 35 4.18 -29.47 -6.36
N ASP A 36 4.00 -28.89 -5.17
CA ASP A 36 2.94 -29.30 -4.24
C ASP A 36 1.55 -28.94 -4.80
N PRO A 37 0.64 -29.91 -4.97
CA PRO A 37 -0.71 -29.67 -5.48
C PRO A 37 -1.55 -28.75 -4.56
N ASN A 38 -1.22 -28.64 -3.28
CA ASN A 38 -1.89 -27.74 -2.33
C ASN A 38 -1.42 -26.30 -2.44
N THR A 39 -0.36 -26.03 -3.19
CA THR A 39 0.12 -24.65 -3.42
C THR A 39 -0.94 -23.82 -4.13
N VAL A 40 -1.02 -22.55 -3.71
CA VAL A 40 -1.97 -21.59 -4.27
C VAL A 40 -1.26 -20.35 -4.82
N PHE A 41 -1.91 -19.70 -5.78
CA PHE A 41 -1.38 -18.56 -6.51
C PHE A 41 -2.31 -17.36 -6.44
N ALA A 42 -1.78 -16.20 -6.08
CA ALA A 42 -2.44 -14.89 -6.14
C ALA A 42 -2.07 -14.19 -7.46
N PRO A 43 -2.92 -14.22 -8.51
CA PRO A 43 -2.61 -13.59 -9.79
C PRO A 43 -2.67 -12.07 -9.70
N VAL A 44 -1.78 -11.42 -10.45
CA VAL A 44 -1.76 -9.97 -10.64
C VAL A 44 -1.76 -9.67 -12.14
N TRP A 45 -2.66 -8.82 -12.61
CA TRP A 45 -2.74 -8.37 -14.00
C TRP A 45 -2.84 -6.85 -14.08
N ARG A 46 -1.86 -6.22 -14.72
CA ARG A 46 -1.81 -4.75 -14.85
C ARG A 46 -2.08 -4.03 -13.53
N ALA A 47 -1.41 -4.51 -12.46
CA ALA A 47 -1.56 -4.04 -11.09
C ALA A 47 -2.98 -4.18 -10.48
N ARG A 48 -3.82 -5.07 -10.98
CA ARG A 48 -5.11 -5.50 -10.42
C ARG A 48 -4.97 -6.90 -9.85
N ASN A 49 -5.78 -7.23 -8.85
CA ASN A 49 -5.81 -8.54 -8.23
C ASN A 49 -7.06 -9.31 -8.66
N LEU A 50 -6.97 -10.63 -8.75
CA LEU A 50 -8.11 -11.48 -9.03
C LEU A 50 -9.01 -11.59 -7.80
N MET A 51 -10.29 -11.31 -7.97
CA MET A 51 -11.29 -11.27 -6.92
C MET A 51 -12.63 -11.76 -7.43
N ARG A 52 -13.47 -12.27 -6.54
CA ARG A 52 -14.88 -12.56 -6.80
C ARG A 52 -15.78 -11.70 -5.92
N GLY A 53 -17.07 -11.63 -6.22
CA GLY A 53 -18.06 -10.88 -5.43
C GLY A 53 -17.88 -9.36 -5.48
N VAL A 54 -17.10 -8.82 -6.42
CA VAL A 54 -16.86 -7.37 -6.53
C VAL A 54 -18.13 -6.63 -6.96
N ALA A 55 -18.86 -7.18 -7.93
CA ALA A 55 -20.10 -6.58 -8.42
C ALA A 55 -21.21 -6.60 -7.36
N GLU A 56 -21.20 -7.58 -6.49
CA GLU A 56 -22.16 -7.78 -5.39
C GLU A 56 -21.79 -6.97 -4.13
N GLY A 57 -20.68 -6.24 -4.15
CA GLY A 57 -20.20 -5.47 -3.00
C GLY A 57 -19.62 -6.31 -1.86
N ALA A 58 -19.35 -7.59 -2.09
CA ALA A 58 -18.77 -8.53 -1.13
C ALA A 58 -17.49 -9.18 -1.70
N PRO A 59 -16.43 -8.39 -1.96
CA PRO A 59 -15.22 -8.90 -2.58
C PRO A 59 -14.52 -9.92 -1.71
N GLN A 60 -13.95 -10.93 -2.35
CA GLN A 60 -13.09 -11.95 -1.73
C GLN A 60 -11.86 -12.17 -2.63
N ALA A 61 -10.70 -12.39 -2.02
CA ALA A 61 -9.50 -12.75 -2.75
C ALA A 61 -9.67 -14.12 -3.44
N VAL A 62 -9.23 -14.24 -4.68
CA VAL A 62 -9.15 -15.53 -5.37
C VAL A 62 -7.71 -16.00 -5.38
N LEU A 63 -7.44 -17.10 -4.68
CA LEU A 63 -6.19 -17.84 -4.76
C LEU A 63 -6.44 -19.09 -5.61
N LEU A 64 -5.74 -19.17 -6.75
CA LEU A 64 -5.87 -20.29 -7.68
C LEU A 64 -5.11 -21.51 -7.16
N THR A 65 -5.64 -22.72 -7.36
CA THR A 65 -4.85 -23.95 -7.18
C THR A 65 -3.71 -24.02 -8.19
N ALA A 66 -2.73 -24.89 -7.95
CA ALA A 66 -1.61 -25.09 -8.87
C ALA A 66 -2.09 -25.49 -10.30
N GLU A 67 -3.14 -26.29 -10.40
CA GLU A 67 -3.79 -26.68 -11.66
C GLU A 67 -4.42 -25.46 -12.36
N ALA A 68 -5.29 -24.70 -11.65
CA ALA A 68 -5.97 -23.53 -12.21
C ALA A 68 -5.00 -22.42 -12.63
N ALA A 69 -3.84 -22.30 -11.97
CA ALA A 69 -2.78 -21.36 -12.33
C ALA A 69 -1.88 -21.85 -13.47
N GLY A 70 -2.01 -23.09 -13.91
CA GLY A 70 -1.08 -23.72 -14.87
C GLY A 70 -0.90 -22.93 -16.16
N ALA A 71 -1.99 -22.51 -16.80
CA ALA A 71 -1.94 -21.72 -18.02
C ALA A 71 -1.28 -20.35 -17.83
N LEU A 72 -1.54 -19.67 -16.71
CA LEU A 72 -0.91 -18.38 -16.39
C LEU A 72 0.59 -18.53 -16.17
N ARG A 73 1.01 -19.59 -15.48
CA ARG A 73 2.44 -19.88 -15.24
C ARG A 73 3.18 -20.18 -16.53
N MET A 74 2.56 -20.93 -17.44
CA MET A 74 3.12 -21.23 -18.77
C MET A 74 3.23 -20.01 -19.66
N ALA A 75 2.41 -18.99 -19.47
CA ALA A 75 2.52 -17.71 -20.18
C ALA A 75 3.80 -16.91 -19.83
N GLY A 76 4.62 -17.38 -18.87
CA GLY A 76 5.99 -16.90 -18.63
C GLY A 76 6.10 -15.56 -17.90
N GLY A 77 5.05 -15.14 -17.18
CA GLY A 77 5.12 -13.93 -16.34
C GLY A 77 6.01 -14.09 -15.10
N PRO A 78 6.48 -12.99 -14.50
CA PRO A 78 7.18 -13.02 -13.23
C PRO A 78 6.34 -13.68 -12.15
N TRP A 79 6.99 -14.40 -11.26
CA TRP A 79 6.35 -14.99 -10.09
C TRP A 79 7.24 -14.82 -8.85
N ALA A 80 6.65 -14.96 -7.66
CA ALA A 80 7.39 -14.99 -6.40
C ALA A 80 6.64 -15.78 -5.33
N TRP A 81 7.39 -16.40 -4.43
CA TRP A 81 6.83 -17.02 -3.22
C TRP A 81 6.53 -15.96 -2.17
N LEU A 82 5.31 -15.88 -1.67
CA LEU A 82 4.89 -14.88 -0.68
C LEU A 82 5.08 -15.38 0.77
N GLY A 83 5.00 -16.69 0.99
CA GLY A 83 5.05 -17.31 2.30
C GLY A 83 4.11 -18.50 2.41
N GLU A 84 3.87 -18.94 3.66
CA GLU A 84 2.96 -20.02 4.00
C GLU A 84 1.72 -19.46 4.71
N TRP A 85 0.54 -19.98 4.36
CA TRP A 85 -0.74 -19.67 5.00
C TRP A 85 -1.54 -20.95 5.22
N GLU A 86 -1.80 -21.28 6.50
CA GLU A 86 -2.55 -22.48 6.90
C GLU A 86 -2.00 -23.77 6.27
N GLY A 87 -0.68 -23.92 6.30
CA GLY A 87 0.00 -25.09 5.75
C GLY A 87 0.10 -25.14 4.22
N ARG A 88 -0.40 -24.13 3.50
CA ARG A 88 -0.29 -24.03 2.04
C ARG A 88 0.77 -23.02 1.63
N GLN A 89 1.54 -23.36 0.62
CA GLN A 89 2.48 -22.44 0.01
C GLN A 89 1.74 -21.43 -0.86
N VAL A 90 2.00 -20.14 -0.67
CA VAL A 90 1.34 -19.05 -1.39
C VAL A 90 2.36 -18.38 -2.31
N PHE A 91 2.08 -18.40 -3.60
CA PHE A 91 2.83 -17.69 -4.63
C PHE A 91 2.01 -16.55 -5.22
N THR A 92 2.67 -15.65 -5.91
CA THR A 92 2.04 -14.69 -6.81
C THR A 92 2.60 -14.88 -8.22
N VAL A 93 1.80 -14.60 -9.23
CA VAL A 93 2.20 -14.62 -10.65
C VAL A 93 1.65 -13.37 -11.33
N ASP A 94 2.51 -12.70 -12.12
CA ASP A 94 2.09 -11.59 -12.98
C ASP A 94 1.60 -12.13 -14.32
N CYS A 95 0.38 -11.78 -14.69
CA CYS A 95 -0.27 -12.20 -15.94
C CYS A 95 -0.31 -11.07 -16.98
N SER A 96 0.41 -9.96 -16.77
CA SER A 96 0.34 -8.75 -17.61
C SER A 96 0.95 -8.93 -19.00
N THR A 97 1.60 -10.05 -19.25
CA THR A 97 2.03 -10.47 -20.60
C THR A 97 0.85 -10.83 -21.50
N ALA A 98 -0.28 -11.27 -20.93
CA ALA A 98 -1.51 -11.50 -21.66
C ALA A 98 -2.31 -10.19 -21.80
N ASP A 99 -2.87 -9.93 -22.98
CA ASP A 99 -3.77 -8.80 -23.18
C ASP A 99 -5.05 -8.97 -22.37
N ASP A 100 -5.61 -10.16 -22.33
CA ASP A 100 -6.69 -10.57 -21.45
C ASP A 100 -6.35 -11.96 -20.87
N PRO A 101 -6.14 -12.08 -19.54
CA PRO A 101 -5.85 -13.36 -18.89
C PRO A 101 -7.11 -14.15 -18.53
N ILE A 102 -8.32 -13.59 -18.61
CA ILE A 102 -9.56 -14.27 -18.21
C ILE A 102 -9.78 -15.58 -18.97
N PRO A 103 -9.55 -15.68 -20.29
CA PRO A 103 -9.70 -16.94 -21.01
C PRO A 103 -8.73 -18.05 -20.58
N LEU A 104 -7.67 -17.72 -19.85
CA LEU A 104 -6.71 -18.67 -19.28
C LEU A 104 -7.12 -19.21 -17.90
N LEU A 105 -8.22 -18.71 -17.36
CA LEU A 105 -8.74 -19.03 -16.02
C LEU A 105 -9.97 -19.94 -16.12
N PRO A 106 -10.27 -20.71 -15.05
CA PRO A 106 -11.56 -21.40 -14.96
C PRO A 106 -12.73 -20.45 -15.12
N ALA A 107 -13.80 -20.91 -15.74
CA ALA A 107 -15.02 -20.13 -15.90
C ALA A 107 -15.55 -19.64 -14.53
N GLU A 108 -16.07 -18.42 -14.52
CA GLU A 108 -16.70 -17.79 -13.32
C GLU A 108 -15.80 -17.67 -12.09
N ILE A 109 -14.48 -17.80 -12.22
CA ILE A 109 -13.56 -17.74 -11.11
C ILE A 109 -13.52 -16.34 -10.43
N GLY A 110 -13.82 -15.28 -11.19
CA GLY A 110 -13.80 -13.91 -10.75
C GLY A 110 -13.32 -12.92 -11.82
N SER A 111 -12.95 -11.73 -11.38
CA SER A 111 -12.45 -10.65 -12.25
C SER A 111 -11.26 -9.94 -11.64
N PHE A 112 -10.45 -9.28 -12.47
CA PHE A 112 -9.35 -8.44 -11.98
C PHE A 112 -9.84 -7.05 -11.60
N ALA A 113 -9.74 -6.70 -10.30
CA ALA A 113 -10.19 -5.45 -9.74
C ALA A 113 -9.03 -4.63 -9.12
N ASP A 114 -9.19 -3.30 -9.10
CA ASP A 114 -8.24 -2.42 -8.41
C ASP A 114 -8.44 -2.56 -6.89
N LEU A 115 -7.40 -3.05 -6.21
CA LEU A 115 -7.41 -3.27 -4.78
C LEU A 115 -7.75 -2.00 -3.97
N ARG A 116 -7.39 -0.80 -4.46
CA ARG A 116 -7.74 0.46 -3.80
C ARG A 116 -9.24 0.69 -3.66
N GLN A 117 -10.03 0.16 -4.60
CA GLN A 117 -11.48 0.38 -4.61
C GLN A 117 -12.23 -0.50 -3.62
N VAL A 118 -11.65 -1.66 -3.29
CA VAL A 118 -12.35 -2.73 -2.56
C VAL A 118 -11.70 -3.13 -1.23
N ALA A 119 -10.53 -2.60 -0.89
CA ALA A 119 -9.77 -3.06 0.28
C ALA A 119 -10.53 -2.92 1.61
N GLY A 120 -11.32 -1.87 1.76
CA GLY A 120 -12.15 -1.67 2.96
C GLY A 120 -13.30 -2.68 3.12
N LEU A 121 -13.56 -3.47 2.08
CA LEU A 121 -14.61 -4.50 2.06
C LEU A 121 -14.02 -5.92 2.18
N LEU A 122 -12.70 -6.08 1.99
CA LEU A 122 -12.02 -7.37 2.11
C LEU A 122 -11.71 -7.71 3.56
N PRO A 123 -11.68 -8.99 3.93
CA PRO A 123 -11.03 -9.42 5.17
C PRO A 123 -9.59 -8.90 5.25
N PRO A 124 -9.14 -8.34 6.39
CA PRO A 124 -7.82 -7.69 6.50
C PRO A 124 -6.65 -8.58 6.06
N GLY A 125 -6.68 -9.86 6.39
CA GLY A 125 -5.67 -10.84 5.98
C GLY A 125 -5.58 -10.99 4.45
N GLU A 126 -6.72 -11.13 3.78
CA GLU A 126 -6.79 -11.22 2.32
C GLU A 126 -6.27 -9.95 1.65
N ALA A 127 -6.72 -8.77 2.12
CA ALA A 127 -6.25 -7.48 1.62
C ALA A 127 -4.73 -7.34 1.73
N SER A 128 -4.13 -7.84 2.82
CA SER A 128 -2.69 -7.83 3.04
C SER A 128 -1.94 -8.76 2.06
N VAL A 129 -2.45 -9.97 1.81
CA VAL A 129 -1.86 -10.90 0.84
C VAL A 129 -1.89 -10.31 -0.58
N LEU A 130 -3.03 -9.76 -0.98
CA LEU A 130 -3.18 -9.12 -2.30
C LEU A 130 -2.28 -7.87 -2.45
N ALA A 131 -2.14 -7.07 -1.38
CA ALA A 131 -1.23 -5.92 -1.35
C ALA A 131 0.24 -6.35 -1.51
N HIS A 132 0.65 -7.43 -0.83
CA HIS A 132 2.00 -8.00 -0.97
C HIS A 132 2.25 -8.50 -2.39
N ALA A 133 1.32 -9.30 -2.94
CA ALA A 133 1.39 -9.82 -4.32
C ALA A 133 1.56 -8.68 -5.32
N ARG A 134 0.68 -7.66 -5.26
CA ARG A 134 0.67 -6.50 -6.14
C ARG A 134 1.99 -5.71 -6.06
N GLY A 135 2.43 -5.37 -4.85
CA GLY A 135 3.65 -4.58 -4.65
C GLY A 135 4.89 -5.30 -5.17
N LEU A 136 5.01 -6.60 -4.90
CA LEU A 136 6.14 -7.40 -5.35
C LEU A 136 6.15 -7.59 -6.86
N MET A 137 5.00 -7.86 -7.50
CA MET A 137 4.92 -7.97 -8.96
C MET A 137 5.16 -6.63 -9.65
N HIS A 138 4.67 -5.53 -9.09
CA HIS A 138 5.01 -4.20 -9.61
C HIS A 138 6.52 -3.97 -9.62
N TRP A 139 7.19 -4.27 -8.52
CA TRP A 139 8.65 -4.13 -8.44
C TRP A 139 9.36 -5.04 -9.48
N ARG A 140 8.97 -6.33 -9.57
CA ARG A 140 9.55 -7.28 -10.52
C ARG A 140 9.44 -6.82 -11.98
N THR A 141 8.30 -6.26 -12.36
CA THR A 141 8.08 -5.79 -13.73
C THR A 141 8.83 -4.50 -14.07
N LYS A 142 9.11 -3.65 -13.06
CA LYS A 142 9.80 -2.36 -13.26
C LYS A 142 11.32 -2.44 -13.11
N HIS A 143 11.85 -3.44 -12.39
CA HIS A 143 13.28 -3.57 -12.09
C HIS A 143 13.93 -4.73 -12.84
N ARG A 144 13.62 -4.88 -14.13
CA ARG A 144 14.20 -5.91 -15.00
C ARG A 144 15.64 -5.62 -15.40
N PHE A 145 16.11 -4.39 -15.22
CA PHE A 145 17.43 -3.94 -15.60
C PHE A 145 18.16 -3.38 -14.39
N CYS A 146 19.48 -3.64 -14.35
CA CYS A 146 20.38 -2.99 -13.41
C CYS A 146 20.46 -1.50 -13.74
N GLY A 147 20.45 -0.65 -12.72
CA GLY A 147 20.60 0.81 -12.90
C GLY A 147 21.94 1.25 -13.51
N VAL A 148 22.90 0.33 -13.67
CA VAL A 148 24.25 0.63 -14.17
C VAL A 148 24.55 -0.09 -15.49
N CYS A 149 24.31 -1.38 -15.63
CA CYS A 149 25.01 -2.13 -16.69
C CYS A 149 24.28 -3.28 -17.39
N GLY A 150 23.20 -3.83 -16.93
CA GLY A 150 22.68 -5.01 -17.60
C GLY A 150 21.30 -5.50 -17.17
N VAL A 151 20.94 -6.70 -17.62
CA VAL A 151 19.69 -7.39 -17.29
C VAL A 151 19.82 -8.02 -15.90
N CYS A 152 18.75 -8.01 -15.13
CA CYS A 152 18.67 -8.68 -13.84
C CYS A 152 17.82 -9.93 -13.93
N GLU A 153 18.29 -11.01 -13.30
CA GLU A 153 17.59 -12.27 -13.14
C GLU A 153 17.07 -12.45 -11.71
N PRO A 154 15.90 -13.11 -11.53
CA PRO A 154 15.36 -13.37 -10.21
C PRO A 154 16.19 -14.40 -9.46
N ARG A 155 16.34 -14.22 -8.15
CA ARG A 155 16.79 -15.28 -7.24
C ARG A 155 15.65 -16.25 -6.95
N SER A 156 15.97 -17.40 -6.36
CA SER A 156 15.09 -18.58 -6.26
C SER A 156 13.63 -18.30 -5.87
N ALA A 157 13.38 -17.44 -4.89
CA ALA A 157 12.01 -17.11 -4.45
C ALA A 157 11.41 -15.84 -5.10
N GLY A 158 12.12 -15.17 -6.00
CA GLY A 158 11.66 -13.96 -6.68
C GLY A 158 11.62 -12.68 -5.83
N HIS A 159 12.20 -12.69 -4.62
CA HIS A 159 12.29 -11.52 -3.72
C HIS A 159 13.56 -10.69 -3.89
N ALA A 160 14.48 -11.12 -4.71
CA ALA A 160 15.67 -10.39 -5.09
C ALA A 160 15.99 -10.67 -6.54
N MET A 161 16.72 -9.77 -7.18
CA MET A 161 17.25 -9.96 -8.54
C MET A 161 18.75 -9.73 -8.52
N THR A 162 19.47 -10.42 -9.40
CA THR A 162 20.91 -10.28 -9.55
C THR A 162 21.22 -9.83 -10.98
N CYS A 163 22.07 -8.82 -11.12
CA CYS A 163 22.54 -8.38 -12.42
C CYS A 163 23.47 -9.45 -13.04
N THR A 164 23.22 -9.85 -14.27
CA THR A 164 23.99 -10.88 -14.99
C THR A 164 25.38 -10.39 -15.41
N VAL A 165 25.65 -9.08 -15.33
CA VAL A 165 26.94 -8.48 -15.74
C VAL A 165 27.82 -8.16 -14.53
N CYS A 166 27.29 -7.43 -13.52
CA CYS A 166 28.09 -6.95 -12.40
C CYS A 166 27.79 -7.63 -11.05
N ASN A 167 26.88 -8.62 -11.01
CA ASN A 167 26.42 -9.32 -9.81
C ASN A 167 25.75 -8.42 -8.75
N ALA A 168 25.42 -7.17 -9.08
CA ALA A 168 24.70 -6.31 -8.16
C ALA A 168 23.35 -6.92 -7.79
N GLN A 169 23.02 -6.91 -6.50
CA GLN A 169 21.75 -7.40 -6.00
C GLN A 169 20.74 -6.25 -5.93
N HIS A 170 19.51 -6.53 -6.31
CA HIS A 170 18.39 -5.61 -6.28
C HIS A 170 17.25 -6.21 -5.44
N PHE A 171 16.76 -5.41 -4.50
CA PHE A 171 15.70 -5.79 -3.56
C PHE A 171 14.42 -5.00 -3.84
N PRO A 172 13.25 -5.49 -3.39
CA PRO A 172 12.00 -4.77 -3.52
C PRO A 172 12.10 -3.37 -2.94
N ARG A 173 11.58 -2.41 -3.68
CA ARG A 173 11.52 -1.02 -3.27
C ARG A 173 10.25 -0.78 -2.47
N THR A 174 10.39 -0.07 -1.35
CA THR A 174 9.29 0.48 -0.56
C THR A 174 9.65 1.91 -0.22
N ASP A 175 8.89 2.87 -0.77
CA ASP A 175 9.17 4.30 -0.60
C ASP A 175 8.51 4.80 0.69
N PRO A 176 9.28 5.32 1.68
CA PRO A 176 8.71 5.89 2.88
C PRO A 176 8.04 7.23 2.58
N ALA A 177 6.79 7.38 3.01
CA ALA A 177 6.05 8.63 2.96
C ALA A 177 5.45 8.93 4.32
N VAL A 178 5.68 10.14 4.84
CA VAL A 178 5.02 10.60 6.06
C VAL A 178 3.62 11.10 5.73
N ILE A 179 2.69 10.90 6.65
CA ILE A 179 1.34 11.44 6.59
C ILE A 179 0.95 11.93 7.97
N MET A 180 0.50 13.17 8.09
CA MET A 180 0.37 13.81 9.39
C MET A 180 -0.92 14.58 9.58
N LEU A 181 -1.56 14.38 10.74
CA LEU A 181 -2.58 15.29 11.25
C LEU A 181 -1.91 16.35 12.13
N VAL A 182 -1.87 17.58 11.64
CA VAL A 182 -1.37 18.71 12.43
C VAL A 182 -2.49 19.25 13.28
N VAL A 183 -2.27 19.33 14.60
CA VAL A 183 -3.27 19.73 15.59
C VAL A 183 -2.83 21.01 16.31
N ARG A 184 -3.76 21.96 16.45
CA ARG A 184 -3.56 23.21 17.22
C ARG A 184 -4.81 23.49 18.05
N GLY A 185 -4.69 23.33 19.37
CA GLY A 185 -5.86 23.42 20.26
C GLY A 185 -6.92 22.38 19.91
N ASP A 186 -8.14 22.82 19.65
CA ASP A 186 -9.27 21.96 19.27
C ASP A 186 -9.52 21.94 17.74
N SER A 187 -8.50 22.27 16.97
CA SER A 187 -8.58 22.26 15.50
C SER A 187 -7.44 21.43 14.88
N CYS A 188 -7.68 20.91 13.69
CA CYS A 188 -6.67 20.25 12.90
C CYS A 188 -6.58 20.85 11.49
N LEU A 189 -5.39 20.78 10.90
CA LEU A 189 -5.11 21.24 9.55
C LEU A 189 -5.39 20.14 8.55
N LEU A 190 -6.21 20.43 7.54
CA LEU A 190 -6.41 19.56 6.37
C LEU A 190 -6.21 20.36 5.09
N GLY A 191 -5.66 19.69 4.08
CA GLY A 191 -5.41 20.21 2.76
C GLY A 191 -6.30 19.58 1.68
N HIS A 192 -6.59 20.37 0.63
CA HIS A 192 -7.22 19.90 -0.58
C HIS A 192 -6.19 19.87 -1.71
N SER A 193 -5.65 18.67 -1.99
CA SER A 193 -4.59 18.51 -3.00
C SER A 193 -5.10 18.72 -4.43
N GLN A 194 -4.23 19.30 -5.27
CA GLN A 194 -4.43 19.40 -6.72
C GLN A 194 -4.71 18.05 -7.39
N ARG A 195 -4.17 16.96 -6.83
CA ARG A 195 -4.25 15.59 -7.36
C ARG A 195 -5.55 14.87 -7.01
N PHE A 196 -6.39 15.44 -6.14
CA PHE A 196 -7.63 14.78 -5.77
C PHE A 196 -8.67 14.89 -6.88
N PRO A 197 -9.24 13.75 -7.33
CA PRO A 197 -10.30 13.76 -8.33
C PRO A 197 -11.60 14.37 -7.79
N ASN A 198 -11.83 14.28 -6.49
CA ASN A 198 -12.96 14.87 -5.80
C ASN A 198 -12.62 16.30 -5.35
N THR A 199 -13.36 17.28 -5.85
CA THR A 199 -13.12 18.70 -5.59
C THR A 199 -13.55 19.17 -4.19
N THR A 200 -14.17 18.32 -3.39
CA THR A 200 -14.62 18.64 -2.02
C THR A 200 -13.85 17.90 -0.94
N MET A 201 -12.88 17.05 -1.29
CA MET A 201 -12.16 16.22 -0.32
C MET A 201 -11.02 16.99 0.35
N TYR A 202 -11.06 17.05 1.69
CA TYR A 202 -9.94 17.49 2.51
C TYR A 202 -9.31 16.30 3.23
N SER A 203 -7.99 16.26 3.25
CA SER A 203 -7.20 15.17 3.83
C SER A 203 -6.04 15.72 4.68
N THR A 204 -5.43 14.84 5.45
CA THR A 204 -4.14 15.09 6.08
C THR A 204 -3.06 15.33 5.04
N LEU A 205 -2.05 16.14 5.35
CA LEU A 205 -0.89 16.39 4.50
C LEU A 205 -0.02 15.13 4.45
N ALA A 206 0.73 14.95 3.36
CA ALA A 206 1.59 13.79 3.19
C ALA A 206 2.66 14.04 2.12
N GLY A 207 3.89 13.60 2.38
CA GLY A 207 4.97 13.67 1.41
C GLY A 207 6.03 12.60 1.60
N PHE A 208 6.95 12.52 0.66
CA PHE A 208 8.03 11.53 0.70
C PHE A 208 9.17 11.97 1.63
N VAL A 209 9.77 10.99 2.29
CA VAL A 209 11.00 11.19 3.04
C VAL A 209 12.17 11.35 2.08
N GLU A 210 13.00 12.37 2.26
CA GLU A 210 14.19 12.60 1.46
C GLU A 210 15.43 11.88 2.02
N PRO A 211 16.44 11.58 1.16
CA PRO A 211 17.68 10.97 1.62
C PRO A 211 18.40 11.81 2.70
N GLY A 212 18.66 11.17 3.85
CA GLY A 212 19.35 11.81 4.98
C GLY A 212 18.42 12.50 5.98
N GLU A 213 17.12 12.49 5.75
CA GLU A 213 16.08 13.10 6.59
C GLU A 213 15.51 12.09 7.59
N SER A 214 15.26 12.51 8.82
CA SER A 214 14.44 11.74 9.76
C SER A 214 12.96 11.90 9.47
N LEU A 215 12.13 10.97 9.97
CA LEU A 215 10.68 11.05 9.75
C LEU A 215 10.06 12.32 10.37
N GLU A 216 10.56 12.76 11.52
CA GLU A 216 10.12 13.98 12.18
C GLU A 216 10.53 15.25 11.41
N GLU A 217 11.69 15.23 10.75
CA GLU A 217 12.13 16.31 9.86
C GLU A 217 11.26 16.36 8.61
N ALA A 218 10.98 15.22 7.98
CA ALA A 218 10.08 15.12 6.84
C ALA A 218 8.68 15.68 7.16
N VAL A 219 8.12 15.34 8.33
CA VAL A 219 6.83 15.90 8.79
C VAL A 219 6.88 17.43 8.88
N ARG A 220 7.96 17.99 9.46
CA ARG A 220 8.10 19.45 9.60
C ARG A 220 8.29 20.15 8.27
N ARG A 221 9.11 19.59 7.40
CA ARG A 221 9.38 20.13 6.06
C ARG A 221 8.12 20.13 5.21
N GLU A 222 7.44 18.99 5.05
CA GLU A 222 6.23 18.89 4.22
C GLU A 222 5.12 19.85 4.68
N VAL A 223 4.87 19.93 5.99
CA VAL A 223 3.87 20.87 6.53
C VAL A 223 4.28 22.33 6.28
N GLN A 224 5.58 22.64 6.43
CA GLN A 224 6.10 23.99 6.20
C GLN A 224 6.04 24.35 4.70
N GLU A 225 6.38 23.43 3.80
CA GLU A 225 6.37 23.64 2.36
C GLU A 225 4.95 23.82 1.83
N GLU A 226 4.03 22.90 2.18
CA GLU A 226 2.67 22.92 1.69
C GLU A 226 1.80 24.04 2.27
N THR A 227 2.06 24.48 3.54
CA THR A 227 1.12 25.36 4.26
C THR A 227 1.76 26.51 5.05
N ASN A 228 3.09 26.59 5.10
CA ASN A 228 3.85 27.55 5.92
C ASN A 228 3.58 27.45 7.44
N ILE A 229 2.98 26.35 7.91
CA ILE A 229 2.73 26.11 9.33
C ILE A 229 4.00 25.55 9.99
N LYS A 230 4.42 26.18 11.11
CA LYS A 230 5.50 25.69 11.96
C LYS A 230 5.01 24.54 12.83
N VAL A 231 5.78 23.45 12.85
CA VAL A 231 5.46 22.23 13.59
C VAL A 231 6.42 22.06 14.77
N GLY A 232 5.85 21.79 15.95
CA GLY A 232 6.56 21.48 17.19
C GLY A 232 6.78 20.00 17.38
N GLN A 233 6.10 19.41 18.37
CA GLN A 233 6.21 17.99 18.68
C GLN A 233 5.59 17.13 17.58
N VAL A 234 6.30 16.06 17.18
CA VAL A 234 5.84 15.04 16.24
C VAL A 234 5.77 13.71 16.96
N ARG A 235 4.66 12.98 16.81
CA ARG A 235 4.44 11.68 17.45
C ARG A 235 3.97 10.65 16.44
N TYR A 236 4.69 9.55 16.34
CA TYR A 236 4.28 8.40 15.52
C TYR A 236 2.94 7.85 16.01
N HIS A 237 2.07 7.52 15.07
CA HIS A 237 0.76 6.95 15.31
C HIS A 237 0.69 5.50 14.82
N SER A 238 0.82 5.26 13.53
CA SER A 238 0.72 3.94 12.91
C SER A 238 1.30 3.95 11.50
N SER A 239 1.38 2.78 10.86
CA SER A 239 1.79 2.69 9.46
C SER A 239 0.78 1.91 8.62
N GLN A 240 0.77 2.18 7.31
CA GLN A 240 -0.07 1.50 6.34
C GLN A 240 0.74 1.15 5.09
N PRO A 241 0.83 -0.13 4.69
CA PRO A 241 1.32 -0.49 3.37
C PRO A 241 0.48 0.18 2.29
N TRP A 242 1.14 0.83 1.33
CA TRP A 242 0.45 1.53 0.24
C TRP A 242 1.07 1.16 -1.10
N PRO A 243 0.83 -0.09 -1.59
CA PRO A 243 1.44 -0.60 -2.82
C PRO A 243 0.81 0.01 -4.09
N PHE A 244 0.70 1.34 -4.13
CA PHE A 244 0.12 2.15 -5.21
C PHE A 244 1.04 3.32 -5.59
N PRO A 245 2.24 3.08 -6.18
CA PRO A 245 2.74 1.72 -6.55
C PRO A 245 3.54 0.99 -5.47
N SER A 246 4.28 1.67 -4.57
CA SER A 246 5.31 1.04 -3.73
C SER A 246 5.60 1.76 -2.41
N SER A 247 4.64 2.49 -1.85
CA SER A 247 4.87 3.27 -0.62
C SER A 247 4.54 2.51 0.66
N ILE A 248 5.15 2.97 1.75
CA ILE A 248 4.66 2.76 3.11
C ILE A 248 4.29 4.12 3.70
N MET A 249 3.06 4.28 4.13
CA MET A 249 2.59 5.49 4.80
C MET A 249 2.91 5.39 6.29
N LEU A 250 3.60 6.39 6.83
CA LEU A 250 4.01 6.49 8.23
C LEU A 250 3.23 7.63 8.85
N GLY A 251 2.24 7.30 9.68
CA GLY A 251 1.27 8.24 10.24
C GLY A 251 1.74 8.91 11.51
N PHE A 252 1.51 10.21 11.61
CA PHE A 252 1.90 11.04 12.75
C PHE A 252 0.78 11.97 13.19
N HIS A 253 0.77 12.31 14.49
CA HIS A 253 0.16 13.54 15.00
C HIS A 253 1.25 14.55 15.24
N ALA A 254 1.04 15.80 14.81
CA ALA A 254 2.01 16.87 14.92
C ALA A 254 1.38 18.12 15.56
N GLU A 255 2.14 18.85 16.35
CA GLU A 255 1.71 20.09 17.00
C GLU A 255 1.90 21.28 16.08
N GLY A 256 0.84 22.01 15.76
CA GLY A 256 0.90 23.28 15.04
C GLY A 256 1.25 24.45 15.96
N LEU A 257 2.36 25.12 15.69
CA LEU A 257 2.86 26.26 16.47
C LEU A 257 2.44 27.62 15.90
N SER A 258 2.03 27.69 14.64
CA SER A 258 1.52 28.91 13.98
C SER A 258 0.11 28.67 13.45
N GLU A 259 -0.57 29.74 13.02
CA GLU A 259 -1.97 29.69 12.60
C GLU A 259 -2.18 30.12 11.16
N GLU A 260 -1.40 31.10 10.71
CA GLU A 260 -1.54 31.70 9.39
C GLU A 260 -1.06 30.71 8.30
N ILE A 261 -2.00 30.32 7.43
CA ILE A 261 -1.77 29.38 6.34
C ILE A 261 -1.39 30.17 5.10
N THR A 262 -0.30 29.76 4.47
CA THR A 262 0.11 30.16 3.12
C THR A 262 0.38 28.91 2.32
N ILE A 263 -0.53 28.56 1.41
CA ILE A 263 -0.43 27.32 0.64
C ILE A 263 0.59 27.44 -0.49
N ASP A 264 1.23 26.29 -0.83
CA ASP A 264 1.87 26.12 -2.12
C ASP A 264 0.79 25.79 -3.18
N PRO A 265 0.55 26.68 -4.15
CA PRO A 265 -0.50 26.49 -5.15
C PRO A 265 -0.20 25.39 -6.17
N GLU A 266 1.04 24.85 -6.23
CA GLU A 266 1.38 23.71 -7.08
C GLU A 266 0.95 22.39 -6.45
N GLU A 267 0.88 22.31 -5.11
CA GLU A 267 0.53 21.12 -4.37
C GLU A 267 -0.93 21.14 -3.88
N LEU A 268 -1.37 22.27 -3.35
CA LEU A 268 -2.69 22.44 -2.72
C LEU A 268 -3.55 23.47 -3.46
N ARG A 269 -4.84 23.18 -3.55
CA ARG A 269 -5.88 24.17 -3.97
C ARG A 269 -6.35 25.00 -2.79
N ASP A 270 -6.36 24.39 -1.59
CA ASP A 270 -6.80 25.02 -0.36
C ASP A 270 -6.28 24.25 0.86
N ALA A 271 -6.12 24.93 1.98
CA ALA A 271 -5.85 24.33 3.28
C ALA A 271 -6.54 25.15 4.38
N ARG A 272 -7.12 24.46 5.37
CA ARG A 272 -7.87 25.10 6.45
C ARG A 272 -7.68 24.38 7.78
N TRP A 273 -7.88 25.16 8.85
CA TRP A 273 -8.11 24.61 10.18
C TRP A 273 -9.57 24.20 10.30
N PHE A 274 -9.82 22.96 10.72
CA PHE A 274 -11.14 22.42 10.98
C PHE A 274 -11.29 22.09 12.46
N SER A 275 -12.36 22.54 13.08
CA SER A 275 -12.72 22.12 14.44
C SER A 275 -13.21 20.66 14.44
N ARG A 276 -13.29 20.05 15.64
CA ARG A 276 -13.90 18.73 15.81
C ARG A 276 -15.35 18.71 15.33
N ASP A 277 -16.08 19.78 15.53
CA ASP A 277 -17.48 19.88 15.11
C ASP A 277 -17.62 20.01 13.58
N ASP A 278 -16.72 20.74 12.93
CA ASP A 278 -16.67 20.79 11.46
C ASP A 278 -16.48 19.38 10.88
N LEU A 279 -15.55 18.59 11.44
CA LEU A 279 -15.29 17.23 10.97
C LEU A 279 -16.45 16.27 11.23
N ARG A 280 -17.14 16.39 12.37
CA ARG A 280 -18.35 15.60 12.64
C ARG A 280 -19.49 15.93 11.68
N ASN A 281 -19.58 17.19 11.28
CA ASN A 281 -20.65 17.72 10.41
C ASN A 281 -20.20 17.90 8.94
N HIS A 282 -19.07 17.29 8.52
CA HIS A 282 -18.42 17.55 7.25
C HIS A 282 -19.36 17.43 6.03
N GLN A 283 -20.29 16.47 6.04
CA GLN A 283 -21.26 16.28 4.95
C GLN A 283 -22.23 17.47 4.84
N GLN A 284 -22.72 18.00 5.97
CA GLN A 284 -23.62 19.17 6.01
C GLN A 284 -22.89 20.44 5.58
N LEU A 285 -21.57 20.51 5.85
CA LEU A 285 -20.70 21.62 5.45
C LEU A 285 -20.20 21.50 4.00
N GLY A 286 -20.60 20.45 3.28
CA GLY A 286 -20.34 20.30 1.85
C GLY A 286 -18.94 19.82 1.50
N PHE A 287 -18.20 19.23 2.44
CA PHE A 287 -16.90 18.63 2.15
C PHE A 287 -16.83 17.15 2.54
N SER A 288 -15.90 16.43 1.95
CA SER A 288 -15.69 15.01 2.21
C SER A 288 -14.32 14.76 2.85
N LEU A 289 -14.28 13.73 3.66
CA LEU A 289 -13.05 13.21 4.29
C LEU A 289 -12.50 12.02 3.48
N PRO A 290 -11.25 11.61 3.74
CA PRO A 290 -10.67 10.44 3.10
C PRO A 290 -11.49 9.17 3.36
N ARG A 291 -11.30 8.16 2.52
CA ARG A 291 -11.96 6.86 2.66
C ARG A 291 -11.66 6.24 4.02
N VAL A 292 -12.60 5.49 4.55
CA VAL A 292 -12.50 4.85 5.89
C VAL A 292 -11.35 3.85 6.02
N ASP A 293 -10.85 3.30 4.91
CA ASP A 293 -9.74 2.37 4.85
C ASP A 293 -8.36 3.05 4.75
N SER A 294 -8.30 4.39 4.72
CA SER A 294 -7.03 5.13 4.66
C SER A 294 -6.52 5.51 6.04
N ILE A 295 -5.19 5.51 6.19
CA ILE A 295 -4.53 6.01 7.39
C ILE A 295 -4.84 7.49 7.66
N ALA A 296 -5.06 8.30 6.61
CA ALA A 296 -5.51 9.69 6.73
C ALA A 296 -6.82 9.79 7.51
N ARG A 297 -7.81 8.98 7.14
CA ARG A 297 -9.10 8.94 7.84
C ARG A 297 -8.92 8.49 9.28
N ARG A 298 -8.10 7.49 9.51
CA ARG A 298 -7.83 6.97 10.84
C ARG A 298 -7.18 8.00 11.77
N LEU A 299 -6.20 8.76 11.28
CA LEU A 299 -5.57 9.84 12.06
C LEU A 299 -6.61 10.86 12.53
N ILE A 300 -7.56 11.21 11.66
CA ILE A 300 -8.67 12.12 11.99
C ILE A 300 -9.60 11.50 13.04
N GLU A 301 -10.04 10.27 12.83
CA GLU A 301 -11.00 9.60 13.72
C GLU A 301 -10.42 9.36 15.12
N ASP A 302 -9.16 8.92 15.22
CA ASP A 302 -8.51 8.66 16.51
C ASP A 302 -8.29 9.99 17.27
N TRP A 303 -8.02 11.12 16.56
CA TRP A 303 -8.02 12.44 17.16
C TRP A 303 -9.41 12.91 17.61
N LEU A 304 -10.46 12.66 16.83
CA LEU A 304 -11.83 13.01 17.21
C LEU A 304 -12.32 12.26 18.45
N ALA A 305 -11.74 11.09 18.72
CA ALA A 305 -12.09 10.23 19.85
C ALA A 305 -11.27 10.51 21.12
N SER A 306 -10.19 11.33 21.01
CA SER A 306 -9.26 11.63 22.13
C SER A 306 -9.70 12.73 23.11
#